data_6ef9cf1f11e4978716f273f85a8ed1ab
#
_entry.id   6ef9cf1f11e4978716f273f85a8ed1ab
#
_cell.length_a   1.000
_cell.length_b   1.000
_cell.length_c   1.000
_cell.angle_alpha   90.00
_cell.angle_beta   90.00
_cell.angle_gamma   90.00
#
_symmetry.space_group_name_H-M   'P 1'
#
loop_
_entity.id
_entity.type
_entity.pdbx_description
1 polymer ?
#
loop_
_entity_poly.entity_id
_entity_poly.type
_entity_poly.pdbx_seq_one_letter_code
_entity_poly.pdbx_strand_id
1 'polypeptide(L)'
;MPPTDPQQRLWNPAVETLPRDALRDLQWQRLTRQLRYNFEGSAFYRAQFARAGAEPGDIRSFEEFARLPLMDKADQRATQAESLERFGNPFELLACAPREKIVRIVSTSGTSGTPTLYTHTAHDIAVINEMHARKYWRAGIRPGDVMLQAVSLSMFTGGLPLSDGIQHLGACVVPVGIEGGTDRVLQYLDLTRPCALLATPSFGRYLIEQAPDRGGRPARARRGGGGWVVWGAEGGGGGRGGRAGG
;
A
#
# COMPACT_ATOMS: atom_id res chain seq x y z
N MET A 1 1.07 -2.23 16.25
CA MET A 1 2.19 -3.13 16.59
C MET A 1 1.89 -4.49 16.00
N PRO A 2 2.90 -5.22 15.50
CA PRO A 2 2.69 -6.57 15.01
C PRO A 2 2.08 -7.46 16.09
N PRO A 3 1.29 -8.49 15.73
CA PRO A 3 0.82 -9.49 16.66
C PRO A 3 2.00 -10.16 17.37
N THR A 4 1.87 -10.38 18.67
CA THR A 4 2.90 -11.06 19.46
C THR A 4 2.93 -12.57 19.20
N ASP A 5 1.82 -13.15 18.74
CA ASP A 5 1.72 -14.55 18.34
C ASP A 5 1.83 -14.69 16.80
N PRO A 6 2.91 -15.30 16.30
CA PRO A 6 3.09 -15.52 14.85
C PRO A 6 2.04 -16.46 14.24
N GLN A 7 1.34 -17.27 15.05
CA GLN A 7 0.27 -18.17 14.58
C GLN A 7 -1.09 -17.48 14.49
N GLN A 8 -1.19 -16.26 15.02
CA GLN A 8 -2.40 -15.47 14.92
C GLN A 8 -2.82 -15.29 13.46
N ARG A 9 -4.07 -15.65 13.14
CA ARG A 9 -4.56 -15.63 11.76
C ARG A 9 -4.73 -14.23 11.18
N LEU A 10 -5.05 -13.25 12.01
CA LEU A 10 -5.36 -11.88 11.62
C LEU A 10 -4.34 -10.93 12.22
N TRP A 11 -3.99 -9.88 11.48
CA TRP A 11 -3.09 -8.83 11.96
C TRP A 11 -3.71 -8.02 13.11
N ASN A 12 -4.94 -7.59 12.93
CA ASN A 12 -5.70 -6.81 13.92
C ASN A 12 -7.10 -7.42 14.14
N PRO A 13 -7.23 -8.49 14.94
CA PRO A 13 -8.51 -9.16 15.16
C PRO A 13 -9.60 -8.23 15.66
N ALA A 14 -9.26 -7.25 16.51
CA ALA A 14 -10.23 -6.32 17.08
C ALA A 14 -11.02 -5.54 16.02
N VAL A 15 -10.43 -5.29 14.86
CA VAL A 15 -11.09 -4.60 13.75
C VAL A 15 -11.50 -5.59 12.64
N GLU A 16 -10.67 -6.60 12.38
CA GLU A 16 -10.88 -7.53 11.26
C GLU A 16 -11.99 -8.55 11.52
N THR A 17 -12.46 -8.69 12.77
CA THR A 17 -13.57 -9.57 13.15
C THR A 17 -14.82 -8.83 13.60
N LEU A 18 -14.87 -7.50 13.41
CA LEU A 18 -16.05 -6.73 13.75
C LEU A 18 -17.28 -7.24 13.00
N PRO A 19 -18.44 -7.37 13.67
CA PRO A 19 -19.72 -7.54 13.00
C PRO A 19 -19.96 -6.45 11.96
N ARG A 20 -20.73 -6.77 10.91
CA ARG A 20 -20.92 -5.85 9.78
C ARG A 20 -21.43 -4.47 10.20
N ASP A 21 -22.36 -4.43 11.14
CA ASP A 21 -22.95 -3.17 11.61
C ASP A 21 -21.92 -2.34 12.39
N ALA A 22 -21.19 -2.95 13.31
CA ALA A 22 -20.12 -2.30 14.06
C ALA A 22 -18.99 -1.80 13.14
N LEU A 23 -18.66 -2.54 12.08
CA LEU A 23 -17.71 -2.08 11.06
C LEU A 23 -18.27 -0.89 10.28
N ARG A 24 -19.55 -0.90 9.93
CA ARG A 24 -20.23 0.20 9.23
C ARG A 24 -20.26 1.47 10.10
N ASP A 25 -20.54 1.33 11.39
CA ASP A 25 -20.49 2.43 12.35
C ASP A 25 -19.08 3.04 12.47
N LEU A 26 -18.05 2.19 12.56
CA LEU A 26 -16.66 2.63 12.59
C LEU A 26 -16.28 3.35 11.28
N GLN A 27 -16.71 2.84 10.14
CA GLN A 27 -16.49 3.47 8.82
C GLN A 27 -17.18 4.84 8.77
N TRP A 28 -18.42 4.93 9.26
CA TRP A 28 -19.17 6.19 9.32
C TRP A 28 -18.48 7.24 10.19
N GLN A 29 -18.07 6.88 11.39
CA GLN A 29 -17.35 7.77 12.29
C GLN A 29 -16.05 8.31 11.65
N ARG A 30 -15.30 7.45 10.96
CA ARG A 30 -14.08 7.84 10.26
C ARG A 30 -14.38 8.74 9.06
N LEU A 31 -15.39 8.40 8.27
CA LEU A 31 -15.82 9.19 7.11
C LEU A 31 -16.25 10.60 7.52
N THR A 32 -17.12 10.73 8.54
CA THR A 32 -17.59 12.03 9.04
C THR A 32 -16.43 12.91 9.48
N ARG A 33 -15.42 12.33 10.17
CA ARG A 33 -14.20 13.05 10.54
C ARG A 33 -13.41 13.50 9.32
N GLN A 34 -13.27 12.61 8.33
CA GLN A 34 -12.53 12.90 7.10
C GLN A 34 -13.20 13.97 6.25
N LEU A 35 -14.53 13.97 6.14
CA LEU A 35 -15.28 15.01 5.42
C LEU A 35 -15.02 16.39 6.02
N ARG A 36 -15.08 16.50 7.34
CA ARG A 36 -14.78 17.76 8.04
C ARG A 36 -13.33 18.19 7.82
N TYR A 37 -12.39 17.28 7.97
CA TYR A 37 -10.98 17.54 7.75
C TYR A 37 -10.69 18.04 6.33
N ASN A 38 -11.31 17.42 5.33
CA ASN A 38 -11.18 17.82 3.93
C ASN A 38 -11.76 19.21 3.69
N PHE A 39 -12.92 19.50 4.24
CA PHE A 39 -13.58 20.79 4.12
C PHE A 39 -12.77 21.92 4.79
N GLU A 40 -12.26 21.68 5.97
CA GLU A 40 -11.46 22.66 6.71
C GLU A 40 -10.08 22.87 6.07
N GLY A 41 -9.44 21.80 5.60
CA GLY A 41 -8.06 21.84 5.14
C GLY A 41 -7.86 22.22 3.68
N SER A 42 -8.82 21.95 2.79
CA SER A 42 -8.59 22.03 1.33
C SER A 42 -9.55 23.00 0.64
N ALA A 43 -9.00 23.92 -0.14
CA ALA A 43 -9.80 24.84 -0.96
C ALA A 43 -10.59 24.07 -2.05
N PHE A 44 -10.02 23.03 -2.62
CA PHE A 44 -10.69 22.18 -3.60
C PHE A 44 -11.95 21.52 -2.99
N TYR A 45 -11.82 20.89 -1.83
CA TYR A 45 -12.97 20.22 -1.20
C TYR A 45 -14.03 21.21 -0.73
N ARG A 46 -13.67 22.40 -0.25
CA ARG A 46 -14.66 23.46 0.02
C ARG A 46 -15.47 23.82 -1.22
N ALA A 47 -14.81 23.98 -2.36
CA ALA A 47 -15.51 24.26 -3.62
C ALA A 47 -16.42 23.10 -4.06
N GLN A 48 -16.03 21.83 -3.81
CA GLN A 48 -16.89 20.66 -4.08
C GLN A 48 -18.15 20.67 -3.20
N PHE A 49 -18.02 20.94 -1.91
CA PHE A 49 -19.16 21.07 -1.00
C PHE A 49 -20.08 22.23 -1.41
N ALA A 50 -19.52 23.38 -1.77
CA ALA A 50 -20.30 24.52 -2.26
C ALA A 50 -21.08 24.18 -3.55
N ARG A 51 -20.48 23.44 -4.48
CA ARG A 51 -21.17 22.94 -5.69
C ARG A 51 -22.32 21.98 -5.37
N ALA A 52 -22.19 21.22 -4.29
CA ALA A 52 -23.25 20.33 -3.81
C ALA A 52 -24.33 21.06 -3.03
N GLY A 53 -24.15 22.34 -2.69
CA GLY A 53 -25.06 23.09 -1.81
C GLY A 53 -25.12 22.50 -0.40
N ALA A 54 -24.04 21.92 0.10
CA ALA A 54 -23.99 21.20 1.36
C ALA A 54 -22.74 21.56 2.18
N GLU A 55 -22.79 21.29 3.47
CA GLU A 55 -21.66 21.32 4.38
C GLU A 55 -21.43 19.91 4.98
N PRO A 56 -20.27 19.63 5.59
CA PRO A 56 -20.00 18.33 6.20
C PRO A 56 -21.03 17.87 7.22
N GLY A 57 -21.68 18.81 7.93
CA GLY A 57 -22.74 18.54 8.91
C GLY A 57 -24.08 18.09 8.30
N ASP A 58 -24.30 18.37 7.02
CA ASP A 58 -25.51 17.98 6.29
C ASP A 58 -25.44 16.51 5.84
N ILE A 59 -24.23 15.96 5.75
CA ILE A 59 -24.03 14.57 5.33
C ILE A 59 -24.22 13.64 6.54
N ARG A 60 -25.37 12.99 6.60
CA ARG A 60 -25.83 12.17 7.74
C ARG A 60 -25.90 10.68 7.43
N SER A 61 -25.68 10.29 6.17
CA SER A 61 -25.72 8.89 5.74
C SER A 61 -24.75 8.62 4.60
N PHE A 62 -24.45 7.33 4.35
CA PHE A 62 -23.65 6.92 3.18
C PHE A 62 -24.35 7.26 1.86
N GLU A 63 -25.69 7.27 1.85
CA GLU A 63 -26.51 7.60 0.69
C GLU A 63 -26.37 9.10 0.36
N GLU A 64 -26.35 9.98 1.37
CA GLU A 64 -26.11 11.42 1.18
C GLU A 64 -24.65 11.66 0.77
N PHE A 65 -23.69 10.97 1.38
CA PHE A 65 -22.29 11.03 0.96
C PHE A 65 -22.12 10.65 -0.53
N ALA A 66 -22.83 9.64 -1.00
CA ALA A 66 -22.75 9.19 -2.41
C ALA A 66 -23.28 10.23 -3.42
N ARG A 67 -23.99 11.27 -2.98
CA ARG A 67 -24.50 12.38 -3.81
C ARG A 67 -23.47 13.51 -3.98
N LEU A 68 -22.42 13.53 -3.19
CA LEU A 68 -21.36 14.52 -3.34
C LEU A 68 -20.69 14.37 -4.72
N PRO A 69 -20.25 15.50 -5.33
CA PRO A 69 -19.53 15.45 -6.60
C PRO A 69 -18.28 14.56 -6.50
N LEU A 70 -18.10 13.71 -7.49
CA LEU A 70 -16.89 12.90 -7.61
C LEU A 70 -15.74 13.76 -8.13
N MET A 71 -14.55 13.48 -7.64
CA MET A 71 -13.30 13.99 -8.20
C MET A 71 -12.72 12.94 -9.15
N ASP A 72 -12.43 13.32 -10.36
CA ASP A 72 -11.70 12.48 -11.30
C ASP A 72 -10.22 12.90 -11.45
N LYS A 73 -9.51 12.20 -12.32
CA LYS A 73 -8.09 12.49 -12.57
C LYS A 73 -7.87 13.81 -13.33
N ALA A 74 -8.86 14.27 -14.11
CA ALA A 74 -8.81 15.56 -14.80
C ALA A 74 -8.94 16.70 -13.79
N ASP A 75 -9.88 16.62 -12.86
CA ASP A 75 -10.04 17.56 -11.75
C ASP A 75 -8.74 17.69 -10.93
N GLN A 76 -8.12 16.55 -10.60
CA GLN A 76 -6.89 16.52 -9.83
C GLN A 76 -5.72 17.23 -10.57
N ARG A 77 -5.59 16.99 -11.88
CA ARG A 77 -4.56 17.63 -12.72
C ARG A 77 -4.79 19.13 -12.89
N ALA A 78 -6.04 19.52 -13.13
CA ALA A 78 -6.41 20.93 -13.24
C ALA A 78 -6.12 21.68 -11.93
N THR A 79 -6.50 21.10 -10.79
CA THR A 79 -6.22 21.65 -9.47
C THR A 79 -4.72 21.74 -9.20
N GLN A 80 -3.95 20.73 -9.62
CA GLN A 80 -2.48 20.73 -9.49
C GLN A 80 -1.85 21.85 -10.34
N ALA A 81 -2.32 22.06 -11.59
CA ALA A 81 -1.83 23.09 -12.46
C ALA A 81 -2.16 24.50 -11.91
N GLU A 82 -3.41 24.73 -11.49
CA GLU A 82 -3.83 25.97 -10.86
C GLU A 82 -3.04 26.25 -9.57
N SER A 83 -2.81 25.22 -8.76
CA SER A 83 -2.03 25.36 -7.53
C SER A 83 -0.60 25.79 -7.81
N LEU A 84 0.04 25.20 -8.83
CA LEU A 84 1.39 25.54 -9.24
C LEU A 84 1.47 26.99 -9.75
N GLU A 85 0.52 27.42 -10.55
CA GLU A 85 0.44 28.78 -11.08
C GLU A 85 0.26 29.82 -9.97
N ARG A 86 -0.65 29.58 -9.02
CA ARG A 86 -1.01 30.56 -7.99
C ARG A 86 -0.07 30.60 -6.81
N PHE A 87 0.52 29.47 -6.43
CA PHE A 87 1.27 29.31 -5.17
C PHE A 87 2.71 28.82 -5.37
N GLY A 88 3.12 28.51 -6.60
CA GLY A 88 4.46 27.99 -6.89
C GLY A 88 4.68 26.56 -6.38
N ASN A 89 3.61 25.87 -5.94
CA ASN A 89 3.65 24.46 -5.59
C ASN A 89 2.37 23.73 -6.07
N PRO A 90 2.45 22.45 -6.44
CA PRO A 90 1.36 21.77 -7.15
C PRO A 90 0.26 21.18 -6.24
N PHE A 91 0.33 21.33 -4.92
CA PHE A 91 -0.59 20.63 -4.01
C PHE A 91 -1.33 21.54 -3.00
N GLU A 92 -1.09 22.85 -2.98
CA GLU A 92 -1.65 23.78 -2.00
C GLU A 92 -3.20 23.78 -2.00
N LEU A 93 -3.82 23.70 -3.18
CA LEU A 93 -5.28 23.71 -3.28
C LEU A 93 -5.92 22.40 -2.86
N LEU A 94 -5.24 21.26 -3.03
CA LEU A 94 -5.77 19.93 -2.79
C LEU A 94 -5.38 19.37 -1.42
N ALA A 95 -4.17 19.67 -0.92
CA ALA A 95 -3.70 19.17 0.36
C ALA A 95 -4.58 19.67 1.51
N CYS A 96 -4.93 18.75 2.41
CA CYS A 96 -5.69 19.07 3.62
C CYS A 96 -4.78 19.33 4.83
N ALA A 97 -3.54 18.85 4.77
CA ALA A 97 -2.54 19.05 5.81
C ALA A 97 -1.67 20.29 5.52
N PRO A 98 -1.29 21.06 6.54
CA PRO A 98 -0.33 22.13 6.36
C PRO A 98 1.03 21.60 5.89
N ARG A 99 1.75 22.43 5.12
CA ARG A 99 2.96 22.01 4.41
C ARG A 99 4.04 21.40 5.29
N GLU A 100 4.21 21.91 6.48
CA GLU A 100 5.20 21.43 7.47
C GLU A 100 4.90 20.02 8.02
N LYS A 101 3.70 19.51 7.81
CA LYS A 101 3.32 18.13 8.17
C LYS A 101 3.48 17.15 7.02
N ILE A 102 3.74 17.63 5.80
CA ILE A 102 3.97 16.78 4.63
C ILE A 102 5.40 16.25 4.70
N VAL A 103 5.54 14.93 4.82
CA VAL A 103 6.84 14.26 4.96
C VAL A 103 7.20 13.39 3.75
N ARG A 104 6.25 13.20 2.80
CA ARG A 104 6.50 12.45 1.57
C ARG A 104 5.61 12.95 0.45
N ILE A 105 6.17 12.99 -0.76
CA ILE A 105 5.44 13.18 -2.01
C ILE A 105 5.64 11.92 -2.85
N VAL A 106 4.57 11.36 -3.38
CA VAL A 106 4.58 10.26 -4.34
C VAL A 106 3.81 10.66 -5.59
N SER A 107 4.00 9.92 -6.68
CA SER A 107 3.30 10.17 -7.93
C SER A 107 2.67 8.90 -8.50
N THR A 108 1.78 9.08 -9.47
CA THR A 108 1.42 8.01 -10.40
C THR A 108 2.37 8.00 -11.59
N SER A 109 2.56 6.83 -12.20
CA SER A 109 3.45 6.66 -13.37
C SER A 109 3.02 7.41 -14.64
N GLY A 110 1.88 8.11 -14.60
CA GLY A 110 1.33 9.00 -15.65
C GLY A 110 1.77 8.69 -17.07
N THR A 111 1.02 7.87 -17.79
CA THR A 111 1.29 7.53 -19.20
C THR A 111 1.02 8.69 -20.18
N SER A 112 0.50 9.82 -19.70
CA SER A 112 -0.05 10.90 -20.52
C SER A 112 0.43 12.31 -20.13
N GLY A 113 1.72 12.50 -19.79
CA GLY A 113 2.28 13.84 -19.55
C GLY A 113 2.59 14.12 -18.08
N THR A 114 2.16 15.26 -17.53
CA THR A 114 2.50 15.70 -16.17
C THR A 114 2.04 14.68 -15.11
N PRO A 115 2.94 14.19 -14.25
CA PRO A 115 2.58 13.25 -13.20
C PRO A 115 1.63 13.88 -12.19
N THR A 116 0.71 13.08 -11.68
CA THR A 116 -0.17 13.49 -10.59
C THR A 116 0.51 13.18 -9.26
N LEU A 117 0.63 14.19 -8.40
CA LEU A 117 1.33 14.14 -7.13
C LEU A 117 0.36 13.90 -5.97
N TYR A 118 0.81 13.15 -4.99
CA TYR A 118 0.10 12.89 -3.73
C TYR A 118 1.04 13.19 -2.58
N THR A 119 0.53 13.92 -1.60
CA THR A 119 1.26 14.30 -0.40
C THR A 119 0.85 13.43 0.76
N HIS A 120 1.81 12.99 1.57
CA HIS A 120 1.54 12.20 2.76
C HIS A 120 2.12 12.85 4.01
N THR A 121 1.33 12.88 5.06
CA THR A 121 1.80 13.14 6.42
C THR A 121 2.39 11.87 7.04
N ALA A 122 3.05 11.99 8.19
CA ALA A 122 3.49 10.83 8.96
C ALA A 122 2.32 9.91 9.37
N HIS A 123 1.13 10.50 9.62
CA HIS A 123 -0.08 9.73 9.91
C HIS A 123 -0.54 8.91 8.70
N ASP A 124 -0.55 9.50 7.50
CA ASP A 124 -0.92 8.79 6.27
C ASP A 124 0.02 7.61 6.02
N ILE A 125 1.32 7.80 6.21
CA ILE A 125 2.32 6.72 6.10
C ILE A 125 2.03 5.60 7.11
N ALA A 126 1.70 5.93 8.35
CA ALA A 126 1.36 4.93 9.36
C ALA A 126 0.10 4.12 8.98
N VAL A 127 -0.93 4.78 8.43
CA VAL A 127 -2.16 4.13 7.94
C VAL A 127 -1.84 3.21 6.74
N ILE A 128 -1.04 3.68 5.78
CA ILE A 128 -0.62 2.90 4.61
C ILE A 128 0.17 1.66 5.06
N ASN A 129 1.09 1.82 5.99
CA ASN A 129 1.89 0.72 6.54
C ASN A 129 1.02 -0.33 7.24
N GLU A 130 0.03 0.09 8.02
CA GLU A 130 -0.95 -0.80 8.65
C GLU A 130 -1.75 -1.60 7.61
N MET A 131 -2.18 -0.96 6.53
CA MET A 131 -2.88 -1.64 5.43
C MET A 131 -1.99 -2.68 4.74
N HIS A 132 -0.73 -2.33 4.49
CA HIS A 132 0.22 -3.26 3.89
C HIS A 132 0.57 -4.42 4.83
N ALA A 133 0.75 -4.16 6.13
CA ALA A 133 0.99 -5.21 7.11
C ALA A 133 -0.16 -6.24 7.15
N ARG A 134 -1.42 -5.80 7.16
CA ARG A 134 -2.59 -6.69 7.05
C ARG A 134 -2.55 -7.56 5.80
N LYS A 135 -2.24 -6.92 4.65
CA LYS A 135 -2.13 -7.63 3.37
C LYS A 135 -1.06 -8.72 3.41
N TYR A 136 0.14 -8.40 3.88
CA TYR A 136 1.26 -9.35 3.94
C TYR A 136 1.03 -10.43 4.99
N TRP A 137 0.48 -10.08 6.16
CA TRP A 137 0.11 -11.06 7.18
C TRP A 137 -0.90 -12.08 6.68
N ARG A 138 -1.92 -11.62 5.95
CA ARG A 138 -2.92 -12.50 5.29
C ARG A 138 -2.30 -13.38 4.20
N ALA A 139 -1.25 -12.92 3.55
CA ALA A 139 -0.47 -13.70 2.59
C ALA A 139 0.46 -14.74 3.26
N GLY A 140 0.53 -14.75 4.60
CA GLY A 140 1.33 -15.69 5.37
C GLY A 140 2.73 -15.18 5.75
N ILE A 141 3.06 -13.94 5.46
CA ILE A 141 4.35 -13.34 5.84
C ILE A 141 4.34 -13.04 7.35
N ARG A 142 5.47 -13.27 7.99
CA ARG A 142 5.65 -13.11 9.44
C ARG A 142 6.92 -12.31 9.75
N PRO A 143 7.06 -11.75 10.96
CA PRO A 143 8.31 -11.15 11.41
C PRO A 143 9.49 -12.09 11.23
N GLY A 144 10.60 -11.56 10.68
CA GLY A 144 11.79 -12.33 10.36
C GLY A 144 11.80 -13.00 8.98
N ASP A 145 10.66 -13.06 8.28
CA ASP A 145 10.63 -13.53 6.90
C ASP A 145 11.38 -12.58 5.98
N VAL A 146 11.98 -13.10 4.91
CA VAL A 146 12.67 -12.32 3.88
C VAL A 146 11.78 -12.20 2.66
N MET A 147 11.51 -10.97 2.21
CA MET A 147 10.75 -10.67 0.99
C MET A 147 11.63 -9.93 -0.01
N LEU A 148 11.74 -10.44 -1.24
CA LEU A 148 12.38 -9.71 -2.31
C LEU A 148 11.35 -8.84 -3.03
N GLN A 149 11.65 -7.55 -3.15
CA GLN A 149 10.82 -6.58 -3.87
C GLN A 149 11.43 -6.30 -5.25
N ALA A 150 10.72 -6.73 -6.28
CA ALA A 150 11.06 -6.57 -7.69
C ALA A 150 10.00 -5.72 -8.43
N VAL A 151 9.53 -4.67 -7.77
CA VAL A 151 8.73 -3.59 -8.37
C VAL A 151 9.55 -2.31 -8.35
N SER A 152 9.16 -1.31 -9.16
CA SER A 152 9.87 -0.02 -9.16
C SER A 152 9.98 0.55 -7.74
N LEU A 153 11.19 0.97 -7.36
CA LEU A 153 11.48 1.61 -6.08
C LEU A 153 11.39 3.14 -6.17
N SER A 154 11.04 3.66 -7.34
CA SER A 154 10.88 5.07 -7.59
C SER A 154 9.75 5.69 -6.74
N MET A 155 9.53 6.98 -6.91
CA MET A 155 8.52 7.79 -6.20
C MET A 155 7.07 7.34 -6.42
N PHE A 156 6.83 6.23 -7.11
CA PHE A 156 5.50 5.70 -7.34
C PHE A 156 4.87 5.14 -6.06
N THR A 157 3.54 5.24 -5.97
CA THR A 157 2.75 4.69 -4.85
C THR A 157 2.93 3.18 -4.67
N GLY A 158 3.34 2.47 -5.72
CA GLY A 158 3.67 1.04 -5.70
C GLY A 158 5.14 0.70 -5.43
N GLY A 159 5.96 1.68 -5.04
CA GLY A 159 7.39 1.52 -4.76
C GLY A 159 7.71 1.49 -3.26
N LEU A 160 8.26 2.59 -2.76
CA LEU A 160 8.68 2.73 -1.36
C LEU A 160 7.60 2.36 -0.31
N PRO A 161 6.31 2.74 -0.47
CA PRO A 161 5.29 2.36 0.50
C PRO A 161 5.13 0.85 0.71
N LEU A 162 5.44 0.05 -0.30
CA LEU A 162 5.42 -1.42 -0.17
C LEU A 162 6.57 -1.93 0.71
N SER A 163 7.77 -1.36 0.54
CA SER A 163 8.93 -1.66 1.40
C SER A 163 8.65 -1.28 2.86
N ASP A 164 8.12 -0.08 3.08
CA ASP A 164 7.78 0.41 4.42
C ASP A 164 6.78 -0.53 5.11
N GLY A 165 5.77 -1.01 4.39
CA GLY A 165 4.80 -1.95 4.91
C GLY A 165 5.37 -3.33 5.26
N ILE A 166 6.37 -3.81 4.50
CA ILE A 166 7.11 -5.05 4.82
C ILE A 166 7.89 -4.86 6.13
N GLN A 167 8.62 -3.75 6.25
CA GLN A 167 9.39 -3.42 7.46
C GLN A 167 8.47 -3.19 8.67
N HIS A 168 7.33 -2.53 8.48
CA HIS A 168 6.34 -2.30 9.54
C HIS A 168 5.78 -3.61 10.11
N LEU A 169 5.60 -4.64 9.25
CA LEU A 169 5.21 -5.98 9.68
C LEU A 169 6.32 -6.65 10.51
N GLY A 170 7.58 -6.24 10.39
CA GLY A 170 8.75 -6.87 11.00
C GLY A 170 9.45 -7.89 10.09
N ALA A 171 9.09 -7.95 8.82
CA ALA A 171 9.79 -8.76 7.83
C ALA A 171 10.98 -8.00 7.22
N CYS A 172 11.96 -8.74 6.73
CA CYS A 172 13.12 -8.21 6.06
C CYS A 172 12.80 -7.98 4.57
N VAL A 173 12.98 -6.76 4.07
CA VAL A 173 12.83 -6.45 2.64
C VAL A 173 14.19 -6.47 1.95
N VAL A 174 14.25 -7.10 0.78
CA VAL A 174 15.37 -7.02 -0.17
C VAL A 174 14.90 -6.14 -1.34
N PRO A 175 15.17 -4.82 -1.33
CA PRO A 175 14.59 -3.87 -2.26
C PRO A 175 15.43 -3.77 -3.54
N VAL A 176 15.41 -4.79 -4.39
CA VAL A 176 16.18 -4.82 -5.64
C VAL A 176 15.62 -3.83 -6.66
N GLY A 177 14.29 -3.72 -6.73
CA GLY A 177 13.61 -2.95 -7.76
C GLY A 177 13.67 -3.62 -9.15
N ILE A 178 12.79 -3.18 -10.03
CA ILE A 178 12.81 -3.60 -11.44
C ILE A 178 13.96 -2.92 -12.20
N GLU A 179 14.41 -1.77 -11.71
CA GLU A 179 15.50 -0.97 -12.25
C GLU A 179 16.85 -1.71 -12.23
N GLY A 180 16.99 -2.67 -11.33
CA GLY A 180 18.16 -3.54 -11.26
C GLY A 180 18.28 -4.52 -12.42
N GLY A 181 17.22 -4.72 -13.18
CA GLY A 181 17.14 -5.70 -14.28
C GLY A 181 16.95 -7.13 -13.80
N THR A 182 16.53 -7.98 -14.74
CA THR A 182 16.18 -9.40 -14.47
C THR A 182 17.34 -10.18 -13.84
N ASP A 183 18.55 -10.01 -14.36
CA ASP A 183 19.72 -10.75 -13.87
C ASP A 183 20.03 -10.46 -12.40
N ARG A 184 19.89 -9.19 -12.00
CA ARG A 184 20.11 -8.81 -10.62
C ARG A 184 18.99 -9.36 -9.71
N VAL A 185 17.75 -9.33 -10.15
CA VAL A 185 16.64 -9.93 -9.40
C VAL A 185 16.89 -11.43 -9.19
N LEU A 186 17.26 -12.18 -10.23
CA LEU A 186 17.59 -13.60 -10.15
C LEU A 186 18.80 -13.85 -9.23
N GLN A 187 19.86 -13.06 -9.33
CA GLN A 187 21.01 -13.13 -8.44
C GLN A 187 20.64 -12.97 -6.96
N TYR A 188 19.79 -11.98 -6.64
CA TYR A 188 19.37 -11.75 -5.26
C TYR A 188 18.36 -12.79 -4.76
N LEU A 189 17.54 -13.40 -5.64
CA LEU A 189 16.74 -14.57 -5.29
C LEU A 189 17.63 -15.73 -4.82
N ASP A 190 18.72 -15.99 -5.51
CA ASP A 190 19.67 -17.06 -5.16
C ASP A 190 20.44 -16.74 -3.87
N LEU A 191 20.90 -15.50 -3.72
CA LEU A 191 21.72 -15.08 -2.57
C LEU A 191 20.90 -14.99 -1.27
N THR A 192 19.69 -14.44 -1.33
CA THR A 192 18.90 -14.14 -0.12
C THR A 192 17.85 -15.19 0.20
N ARG A 193 17.53 -16.07 -0.76
CA ARG A 193 16.53 -17.15 -0.64
C ARG A 193 15.24 -16.66 0.04
N PRO A 194 14.59 -15.62 -0.49
CA PRO A 194 13.42 -15.04 0.16
C PRO A 194 12.27 -16.04 0.19
N CYS A 195 11.43 -15.97 1.22
CA CYS A 195 10.21 -16.77 1.29
C CYS A 195 9.11 -16.22 0.36
N ALA A 196 9.25 -14.97 -0.09
CA ALA A 196 8.27 -14.33 -0.96
C ALA A 196 8.93 -13.33 -1.94
N LEU A 197 8.33 -13.24 -3.14
CA LEU A 197 8.65 -12.26 -4.16
C LEU A 197 7.46 -11.30 -4.36
N LEU A 198 7.71 -10.01 -4.28
CA LEU A 198 6.77 -8.96 -4.62
C LEU A 198 7.10 -8.43 -6.02
N ALA A 199 6.29 -8.78 -7.01
CA ALA A 199 6.47 -8.39 -8.41
C ALA A 199 5.11 -8.18 -9.09
N THR A 200 5.09 -7.54 -10.26
CA THR A 200 3.89 -7.57 -11.11
C THR A 200 3.64 -9.00 -11.61
N PRO A 201 2.38 -9.41 -11.85
CA PRO A 201 2.07 -10.77 -12.33
C PRO A 201 2.85 -11.16 -13.59
N SER A 202 2.97 -10.23 -14.55
CA SER A 202 3.71 -10.45 -15.79
C SER A 202 5.21 -10.68 -15.55
N PHE A 203 5.82 -9.85 -14.70
CA PHE A 203 7.23 -9.98 -14.38
C PHE A 203 7.53 -11.23 -13.54
N GLY A 204 6.66 -11.53 -12.57
CA GLY A 204 6.76 -12.77 -11.80
C GLY A 204 6.67 -14.01 -12.67
N ARG A 205 5.75 -14.04 -13.65
CA ARG A 205 5.66 -15.12 -14.63
C ARG A 205 6.93 -15.24 -15.48
N TYR A 206 7.43 -14.12 -15.98
CA TYR A 206 8.68 -14.08 -16.75
C TYR A 206 9.87 -14.64 -15.96
N LEU A 207 10.00 -14.27 -14.69
CA LEU A 207 11.07 -14.82 -13.81
C LEU A 207 10.95 -16.34 -13.64
N ILE A 208 9.73 -16.88 -13.54
CA ILE A 208 9.50 -18.33 -13.47
C ILE A 208 10.00 -19.02 -14.74
N GLU A 209 9.72 -18.44 -15.91
CA GLU A 209 10.11 -18.99 -17.20
C GLU A 209 11.64 -18.95 -17.40
N GLN A 210 12.35 -17.97 -16.82
CA GLN A 210 13.79 -17.84 -16.88
C GLN A 210 14.55 -18.68 -15.82
N ALA A 211 13.89 -19.09 -14.74
CA ALA A 211 14.51 -19.79 -13.62
C ALA A 211 15.05 -21.20 -13.95
N PRO A 212 14.44 -22.02 -14.84
CA PRO A 212 14.94 -23.37 -15.18
C PRO A 212 16.33 -23.39 -15.79
N ASP A 213 16.68 -22.37 -16.59
CA ASP A 213 17.98 -22.30 -17.30
C ASP A 213 19.16 -22.07 -16.35
N ARG A 214 18.90 -21.71 -15.10
CA ARG A 214 19.91 -21.43 -14.06
C ARG A 214 19.95 -22.45 -12.92
N GLY A 215 19.28 -23.60 -13.05
CA GLY A 215 19.29 -24.67 -12.05
C GLY A 215 18.49 -24.40 -10.77
N GLY A 216 17.77 -23.29 -10.71
CA GLY A 216 16.88 -22.95 -9.61
C GLY A 216 15.51 -23.60 -9.75
N ARG A 217 15.01 -24.31 -8.73
CA ARG A 217 13.63 -24.81 -8.71
C ARG A 217 12.68 -23.66 -8.35
N PRO A 218 11.71 -23.31 -9.22
CA PRO A 218 10.71 -22.31 -8.88
C PRO A 218 9.83 -22.84 -7.75
N ALA A 219 9.76 -22.11 -6.65
CA ALA A 219 8.76 -22.36 -5.63
C ALA A 219 7.34 -22.03 -6.13
N ARG A 220 6.32 -22.71 -5.60
CA ARG A 220 4.92 -22.52 -6.02
C ARG A 220 4.46 -21.09 -5.79
N ALA A 221 4.05 -20.41 -6.86
CA ALA A 221 3.42 -19.11 -6.76
C ALA A 221 2.06 -19.20 -6.05
N ARG A 222 1.88 -18.52 -4.91
CA ARG A 222 0.56 -18.31 -4.31
C ARG A 222 -0.02 -17.00 -4.84
N ARG A 223 -1.21 -17.03 -5.42
CA ARG A 223 -1.94 -15.83 -5.84
C ARG A 223 -2.43 -15.09 -4.60
N GLY A 224 -1.80 -13.97 -4.28
CA GLY A 224 -2.36 -12.98 -3.37
C GLY A 224 -3.35 -12.07 -4.12
N GLY A 225 -4.51 -11.77 -3.54
CA GLY A 225 -5.49 -10.88 -4.14
C GLY A 225 -4.91 -9.48 -4.36
N GLY A 226 -5.08 -8.95 -5.58
CA GLY A 226 -4.72 -7.58 -5.91
C GLY A 226 -3.44 -7.41 -6.72
N GLY A 227 -3.34 -8.01 -7.91
CA GLY A 227 -2.38 -7.62 -8.96
C GLY A 227 -0.89 -7.89 -8.70
N TRP A 228 -0.51 -8.42 -7.54
CA TRP A 228 0.86 -8.71 -7.12
C TRP A 228 1.04 -10.20 -6.87
N VAL A 229 2.07 -10.79 -7.46
CA VAL A 229 2.43 -12.18 -7.19
C VAL A 229 3.28 -12.23 -5.94
N VAL A 230 2.77 -12.86 -4.88
CA VAL A 230 3.59 -13.26 -3.75
C VAL A 230 4.07 -14.69 -4.05
N TRP A 231 5.35 -14.81 -4.28
CA TRP A 231 6.01 -16.09 -4.50
C TRP A 231 6.50 -16.60 -3.14
N GLY A 232 6.10 -17.80 -2.73
CA GLY A 232 6.68 -18.46 -1.56
C GLY A 232 7.54 -19.64 -1.96
N ALA A 233 8.78 -19.71 -1.48
CA ALA A 233 9.50 -20.96 -1.45
C ALA A 233 8.76 -21.94 -0.54
N GLU A 234 8.55 -23.20 -0.94
CA GLU A 234 8.11 -24.21 0.00
C GLU A 234 9.20 -24.30 1.07
N GLY A 235 8.88 -23.84 2.29
CA GLY A 235 9.75 -23.99 3.43
C GLY A 235 10.05 -25.48 3.57
N GLY A 236 11.30 -25.86 3.45
CA GLY A 236 11.76 -27.14 3.86
C GLY A 236 11.36 -27.30 5.31
N GLY A 237 10.32 -28.11 5.55
CA GLY A 237 9.89 -28.49 6.88
C GLY A 237 11.04 -29.23 7.56
N GLY A 238 11.91 -28.47 8.21
CA GLY A 238 12.83 -28.98 9.20
C GLY A 238 12.00 -29.49 10.35
N GLY A 239 11.60 -30.76 10.25
CA GLY A 239 11.00 -31.48 11.36
C GLY A 239 11.92 -31.37 12.56
N ARG A 240 11.53 -30.61 13.55
CA ARG A 240 12.05 -30.79 14.91
C ARG A 240 11.51 -32.10 15.42
N GLY A 241 12.16 -33.18 15.00
CA GLY A 241 12.02 -34.47 15.61
C GLY A 241 12.48 -34.37 17.05
N GLY A 242 11.54 -34.34 17.97
CA GLY A 242 11.83 -34.60 19.37
C GLY A 242 12.48 -35.97 19.52
N ARG A 243 13.75 -36.01 19.86
CA ARG A 243 14.32 -37.19 20.51
C ARG A 243 13.93 -37.15 21.97
N ALA A 244 12.89 -37.90 22.31
CA ALA A 244 12.69 -38.37 23.67
C ALA A 244 13.84 -39.32 24.00
N GLY A 245 14.38 -39.17 25.19
CA GLY A 245 15.51 -39.93 25.67
C GLY A 245 15.20 -41.43 25.90
N GLY A 246 16.20 -42.19 25.86
CA GLY A 246 16.43 -43.43 26.54
C GLY A 246 17.80 -43.36 27.21
#